data_5f8195b46c6fb2aa6d0330899e558eff
#
_entry.id   5f8195b46c6fb2aa6d0330899e558eff
#
_cell.length_a   1.000
_cell.length_b   1.000
_cell.length_c   1.000
_cell.angle_alpha   90.00
_cell.angle_beta   90.00
_cell.angle_gamma   90.00
#
_symmetry.space_group_name_H-M   'P 1'
#
loop_
_entity.id
_entity.type
_entity.pdbx_description
1 polymer ?
#
loop_
_entity_poly.entity_id
_entity_poly.type
_entity_poly.pdbx_seq_one_letter_code
_entity_poly.pdbx_strand_id
1 'polypeptide(L)' 'MSVLHHESLLESCFDQAWEDFRVHHQLSPEQMNEIESHEGVQIALRRSAERMFEDMCE' A
#
# COMPACT_ATOMS: atom_id res chain seq x y z
N MET A 1 -22.35 -2.15 7.18
CA MET A 1 -22.25 -1.31 6.02
C MET A 1 -20.92 -0.60 5.91
N SER A 2 -20.65 0.24 6.90
CA SER A 2 -19.42 1.03 6.90
C SER A 2 -18.16 0.20 7.02
N VAL A 3 -18.23 -0.96 7.67
CA VAL A 3 -17.05 -1.80 7.88
C VAL A 3 -16.48 -2.28 6.55
N LEU A 4 -17.35 -2.79 5.68
CA LEU A 4 -16.90 -3.28 4.37
C LEU A 4 -16.37 -2.14 3.51
N HIS A 5 -16.99 -0.98 3.62
CA HIS A 5 -16.54 0.20 2.88
C HIS A 5 -15.14 0.64 3.35
N HIS A 6 -14.92 0.61 4.66
CA HIS A 6 -13.63 0.97 5.23
C HIS A 6 -12.52 0.01 4.78
N GLU A 7 -12.81 -1.28 4.81
CA GLU A 7 -11.83 -2.28 4.37
C GLU A 7 -11.50 -2.09 2.90
N SER A 8 -12.49 -1.80 2.08
CA SER A 8 -12.30 -1.58 0.66
C SER A 8 -11.41 -0.36 0.39
N LEU A 9 -11.65 0.72 1.12
CA LEU A 9 -10.84 1.92 1.00
C LEU A 9 -9.40 1.69 1.43
N LEU A 10 -9.23 0.96 2.52
CA LEU A 10 -7.90 0.66 3.03
C LEU A 10 -7.11 -0.20 2.03
N GLU A 11 -7.78 -1.17 1.42
CA GLU A 11 -7.16 -1.99 0.40
C GLU A 11 -6.75 -1.17 -0.81
N SER A 12 -7.60 -0.23 -1.22
CA SER A 12 -7.28 0.67 -2.33
C SER A 12 -6.05 1.52 -2.01
N CYS A 13 -5.97 2.02 -0.79
CA CYS A 13 -4.80 2.79 -0.36
C CYS A 13 -3.55 1.93 -0.34
N PHE A 14 -3.69 0.69 0.07
CA PHE A 14 -2.58 -0.25 0.10
C PHE A 14 -2.07 -0.51 -1.32
N ASP A 15 -2.99 -0.78 -2.23
CA ASP A 15 -2.64 -1.01 -3.63
C ASP A 15 -1.97 0.22 -4.24
N GLN A 16 -2.49 1.39 -3.93
CA GLN A 16 -1.94 2.64 -4.44
C GLN A 16 -0.52 2.87 -3.90
N ALA A 17 -0.30 2.55 -2.63
CA ALA A 17 1.03 2.68 -2.04
C ALA A 17 2.05 1.78 -2.74
N TRP A 18 1.67 0.53 -3.03
CA TRP A 18 2.53 -0.39 -3.76
C TRP A 18 2.79 0.10 -5.17
N GLU A 19 1.77 0.59 -5.85
CA GLU A 19 1.90 1.12 -7.20
C GLU A 19 2.86 2.29 -7.23
N ASP A 20 2.67 3.24 -6.32
CA ASP A 20 3.53 4.42 -6.23
C ASP A 20 4.97 4.02 -5.94
N PHE A 21 5.16 3.06 -5.06
CA PHE A 21 6.48 2.56 -4.73
C PHE A 21 7.17 1.97 -5.95
N ARG A 22 6.43 1.14 -6.69
CA ARG A 22 6.95 0.50 -7.88
C ARG A 22 7.35 1.53 -8.94
N VAL A 23 6.48 2.49 -9.19
CA VAL A 23 6.73 3.52 -10.20
C VAL A 23 7.87 4.43 -9.78
N HIS A 24 7.89 4.84 -8.53
CA HIS A 24 8.91 5.75 -8.01
C HIS A 24 10.31 5.15 -8.13
N HIS A 25 10.44 3.87 -7.84
CA HIS A 25 11.74 3.19 -7.87
C HIS A 25 12.00 2.49 -9.20
N GLN A 26 11.07 2.55 -10.13
CA GLN A 26 11.19 1.92 -11.45
C GLN A 26 11.55 0.43 -11.34
N LEU A 27 10.78 -0.27 -10.52
CA LEU A 27 11.06 -1.67 -10.23
C LEU A 27 10.49 -2.59 -11.29
N SER A 28 11.26 -3.64 -11.61
CA SER A 28 10.79 -4.70 -12.50
C SER A 28 9.88 -5.65 -11.73
N PRO A 29 9.07 -6.48 -12.43
CA PRO A 29 8.22 -7.46 -11.74
C PRO A 29 9.00 -8.40 -10.83
N GLU A 30 10.22 -8.76 -11.23
CA GLU A 30 11.06 -9.64 -10.41
C GLU A 30 11.50 -8.95 -9.13
N GLN A 31 11.89 -7.69 -9.25
CA GLN A 31 12.30 -6.91 -8.08
C GLN A 31 11.13 -6.69 -7.14
N MET A 32 9.95 -6.44 -7.68
CA MET A 32 8.75 -6.31 -6.88
C MET A 32 8.45 -7.57 -6.09
N ASN A 33 8.62 -8.72 -6.74
CA ASN A 33 8.39 -10.01 -6.11
C ASN A 33 9.32 -10.21 -4.91
N GLU A 34 10.59 -9.84 -5.06
CA GLU A 34 11.55 -9.93 -3.97
C GLU A 34 11.19 -8.99 -2.83
N ILE A 35 10.84 -7.76 -3.18
CA ILE A 35 10.52 -6.73 -2.19
C ILE A 35 9.26 -7.11 -1.41
N GLU A 36 8.27 -7.69 -2.09
CA GLU A 36 7.03 -8.09 -1.45
C GLU A 36 7.24 -9.16 -0.38
N SER A 37 8.31 -9.92 -0.49
CA SER A 37 8.62 -10.93 0.51
C SER A 37 9.38 -10.36 1.72
N HIS A 38 9.80 -9.09 1.64
CA HIS A 38 10.49 -8.43 2.74
C HIS A 38 9.49 -7.85 3.73
N GLU A 39 9.57 -8.35 4.96
CA GLU A 39 8.65 -7.94 6.01
C GLU A 39 8.76 -6.45 6.32
N GLY A 40 9.98 -5.92 6.37
CA GLY A 40 10.20 -4.51 6.66
C GLY A 40 9.54 -3.59 5.64
N VAL A 41 9.60 -3.97 4.37
CA VAL A 41 8.98 -3.19 3.31
C VAL A 41 7.46 -3.25 3.42
N GLN A 42 6.92 -4.42 3.73
CA GLN A 42 5.48 -4.57 3.92
C GLN A 42 4.96 -3.68 5.03
N ILE A 43 5.69 -3.63 6.13
CA ILE A 43 5.31 -2.79 7.27
C ILE A 43 5.36 -1.31 6.89
N ALA A 44 6.41 -0.90 6.19
CA ALA A 44 6.55 0.50 5.78
C ALA A 44 5.42 0.93 4.85
N LEU A 45 5.08 0.07 3.88
CA LEU A 45 4.02 0.39 2.94
C LEU A 45 2.65 0.36 3.59
N ARG A 46 2.48 -0.54 4.56
CA ARG A 46 1.23 -0.58 5.32
C ARG A 46 1.02 0.73 6.08
N ARG A 47 2.06 1.23 6.71
CA ARG A 47 1.98 2.51 7.42
C ARG A 47 1.66 3.65 6.47
N SER A 48 2.26 3.62 5.28
CA SER A 48 2.00 4.62 4.26
C SER A 48 0.54 4.59 3.83
N ALA A 49 -0.01 3.40 3.63
CA ALA A 49 -1.40 3.23 3.24
C ALA A 49 -2.34 3.70 4.34
N GLU A 50 -2.01 3.39 5.59
CA GLU A 50 -2.81 3.82 6.72
C GLU A 50 -2.84 5.34 6.84
N ARG A 51 -1.72 5.97 6.56
CA ARG A 51 -1.64 7.43 6.58
C ARG A 51 -2.51 8.04 5.50
N MET A 52 -2.48 7.47 4.30
CA MET A 52 -3.34 7.93 3.22
C MET A 52 -4.82 7.77 3.59
N PHE A 53 -5.13 6.65 4.20
CA PHE A 53 -6.50 6.38 4.64
C PHE A 53 -6.97 7.40 5.68
N GLU A 54 -6.12 7.73 6.62
CA GLU A 54 -6.43 8.73 7.64
C GLU A 54 -6.67 10.10 7.02
N ASP A 55 -5.86 10.47 6.05
CA ASP A 55 -6.01 11.73 5.36
C ASP A 55 -7.35 11.81 4.62
N MET A 56 -7.77 10.68 4.06
CA MET A 56 -9.04 10.62 3.35
C MET A 56 -10.25 10.66 4.27
N CYS A 57 -10.09 10.17 5.49
CA CYS A 57 -11.17 10.11 6.46
C CYS A 57 -11.41 11.43 7.19
N GLU A 58 -10.56 12.40 6.95
CA GLU A 58 -10.77 13.71 7.53
C GLU A 58 -11.92 14.44 6.86
#